data_bd46360b8bc991f6e8f6b6655d6977c5
#
_entry.id   bd46360b8bc991f6e8f6b6655d6977c5
#
_cell.length_a   1.000
_cell.length_b   1.000
_cell.length_c   1.000
_cell.angle_alpha   90.00
_cell.angle_beta   90.00
_cell.angle_gamma   90.00
#
_symmetry.space_group_name_H-M   'P 1'
#
loop_
_entity.id
_entity.type
_entity.pdbx_description
1 polymer ?
#
loop_
_entity_poly.entity_id
_entity_poly.type
_entity_poly.pdbx_seq_one_letter_code
_entity_poly.pdbx_strand_id
1 'polypeptide(L)'
;MFYLFNSNKMFFLFILFFSTMISISSNSWFGCWIGLEINLLSFIPLISNSNNLLASEASLKYFLTQSIASMNFLFSILMKMILMKNFEMNNLISIMINSALLMKMGSAPFHFWFPNISEGLSWFNNFILMTWQKITPFILLSYYFNINFLYFIIILNVMIGAIGGLNQTSLRKMMSFSSINNLGWMIYAMMISENLWMFYFTMYSFMISIMFFFFYLLNMFFINQLFINNMNFLIKLNLMINFLSLGGLPPFLGFLPKWIIINFLMINKFYILTFIMVMSSLITIYFYIRIIFSCFMFNYLKLKWLKINLNNKLMNFINLFSLISILGMILSTFLFF
;
A
#
# COMPACT_ATOMS: atom_id res chain seq x y z
N MET A 1 -17.46 0.04 15.57
CA MET A 1 -16.03 0.30 15.28
C MET A 1 -15.33 1.10 16.38
N PHE A 2 -15.94 2.12 16.96
CA PHE A 2 -15.34 2.99 17.99
C PHE A 2 -15.13 2.36 19.38
N TYR A 3 -15.79 1.26 19.70
CA TYR A 3 -15.69 0.60 21.04
C TYR A 3 -14.40 -0.18 21.30
N LEU A 4 -13.47 -0.25 20.33
CA LEU A 4 -12.22 -1.01 20.44
C LEU A 4 -10.98 -0.15 20.71
N PHE A 5 -11.10 1.17 20.74
CA PHE A 5 -9.96 2.05 21.00
C PHE A 5 -9.95 2.47 22.47
N ASN A 6 -9.00 1.93 23.22
CA ASN A 6 -8.58 2.52 24.49
C ASN A 6 -8.20 3.99 24.22
N SER A 7 -8.52 4.88 25.16
CA SER A 7 -8.18 6.33 25.08
C SER A 7 -6.73 6.58 24.65
N ASN A 8 -5.81 5.72 25.12
CA ASN A 8 -4.39 5.78 24.76
C ASN A 8 -4.14 5.54 23.26
N LYS A 9 -4.83 4.57 22.64
CA LYS A 9 -4.66 4.33 21.20
C LYS A 9 -5.22 5.47 20.34
N MET A 10 -6.31 6.10 20.77
CA MET A 10 -6.85 7.27 20.09
C MET A 10 -5.88 8.44 20.15
N PHE A 11 -5.24 8.68 21.30
CA PHE A 11 -4.22 9.70 21.46
C PHE A 11 -3.02 9.47 20.52
N PHE A 12 -2.50 8.25 20.44
CA PHE A 12 -1.41 7.94 19.50
C PHE A 12 -1.81 8.05 18.03
N LEU A 13 -3.04 7.74 17.66
CA LEU A 13 -3.55 8.01 16.31
C LEU A 13 -3.54 9.51 16.00
N PHE A 14 -3.95 10.33 16.95
CA PHE A 14 -3.94 11.77 16.78
C PHE A 14 -2.52 12.30 16.57
N ILE A 15 -1.57 11.87 17.41
CA ILE A 15 -0.15 12.24 17.24
C ILE A 15 0.38 11.80 15.86
N LEU A 16 -0.01 10.61 15.40
CA LEU A 16 0.37 10.10 14.09
C LEU A 16 -0.09 11.02 12.96
N PHE A 17 -1.31 11.53 13.00
CA PHE A 17 -1.81 12.47 12.00
C PHE A 17 -1.09 13.82 12.08
N PHE A 18 -0.88 14.35 13.28
CA PHE A 18 -0.15 15.60 13.47
C PHE A 18 1.31 15.51 13.01
N SER A 19 1.99 14.40 13.28
CA SER A 19 3.39 14.23 12.88
C SER A 19 3.56 14.26 11.36
N THR A 20 2.58 13.74 10.60
CA THR A 20 2.59 13.83 9.14
C THR A 20 2.44 15.26 8.67
N MET A 21 1.58 16.06 9.31
CA MET A 21 1.42 17.48 9.00
C MET A 21 2.69 18.28 9.30
N ILE A 22 3.35 18.01 10.45
CA ILE A 22 4.63 18.63 10.82
C ILE A 22 5.70 18.34 9.76
N SER A 23 5.82 17.09 9.31
CA SER A 23 6.81 16.71 8.31
C SER A 23 6.57 17.36 6.95
N ILE A 24 5.31 17.54 6.53
CA ILE A 24 4.95 18.14 5.25
C ILE A 24 5.11 19.66 5.28
N SER A 25 4.75 20.32 6.39
CA SER A 25 4.79 21.77 6.52
C SER A 25 6.18 22.33 6.88
N SER A 26 7.16 21.47 7.17
CA SER A 26 8.48 21.92 7.61
C SER A 26 9.32 22.48 6.45
N ASN A 27 9.95 23.65 6.68
CA ASN A 27 10.81 24.31 5.70
C ASN A 27 12.27 23.81 5.69
N SER A 28 12.61 22.88 6.61
CA SER A 28 13.97 22.33 6.69
C SER A 28 13.95 20.81 6.69
N TRP A 29 14.97 20.20 6.09
CA TRP A 29 15.12 18.74 6.09
C TRP A 29 15.20 18.14 7.49
N PHE A 30 15.75 18.89 8.46
CA PHE A 30 15.80 18.48 9.86
C PHE A 30 14.39 18.46 10.48
N GLY A 31 13.53 19.44 10.15
CA GLY A 31 12.13 19.44 10.56
C GLY A 31 11.36 18.25 9.96
N CYS A 32 11.63 17.90 8.70
CA CYS A 32 11.06 16.69 8.08
C CYS A 32 11.46 15.43 8.85
N TRP A 33 12.72 15.33 9.25
CA TRP A 33 13.23 14.21 10.04
C TRP A 33 12.52 14.09 11.38
N ILE A 34 12.36 15.19 12.12
CA ILE A 34 11.63 15.20 13.40
C ILE A 34 10.21 14.68 13.24
N GLY A 35 9.48 15.16 12.21
CA GLY A 35 8.14 14.69 11.93
C GLY A 35 8.06 13.19 11.63
N LEU A 36 9.04 12.65 10.89
CA LEU A 36 9.15 11.22 10.62
C LEU A 36 9.47 10.39 11.86
N GLU A 37 10.25 10.90 12.81
CA GLU A 37 10.54 10.23 14.09
C GLU A 37 9.31 10.20 15.01
N ILE A 38 8.61 11.30 15.14
CA ILE A 38 7.36 11.35 15.92
C ILE A 38 6.34 10.37 15.34
N ASN A 39 6.26 10.27 14.01
CA ASN A 39 5.39 9.31 13.33
C ASN A 39 5.78 7.86 13.69
N LEU A 40 7.06 7.52 13.65
CA LEU A 40 7.57 6.21 14.06
C LEU A 40 7.17 5.87 15.49
N LEU A 41 7.46 6.78 16.43
CA LEU A 41 7.20 6.57 17.85
C LEU A 41 5.70 6.46 18.17
N SER A 42 4.84 7.16 17.43
CA SER A 42 3.38 7.11 17.62
C SER A 42 2.75 5.82 17.07
N PHE A 43 3.34 5.22 16.03
CA PHE A 43 2.78 4.01 15.42
C PHE A 43 3.12 2.73 16.21
N ILE A 44 4.23 2.68 16.94
CA ILE A 44 4.63 1.52 17.74
C ILE A 44 3.57 1.14 18.78
N PRO A 45 3.04 2.05 19.63
CA PRO A 45 2.01 1.72 20.61
C PRO A 45 0.69 1.28 19.97
N LEU A 46 0.42 1.68 18.74
CA LEU A 46 -0.77 1.23 18.00
C LEU A 46 -0.65 -0.23 17.57
N ILE A 47 0.56 -0.65 17.19
CA ILE A 47 0.85 -2.02 16.78
C ILE A 47 0.94 -2.94 17.99
N SER A 48 1.65 -2.53 19.03
CA SER A 48 2.00 -3.36 20.18
C SER A 48 0.74 -3.87 20.90
N ASN A 49 0.72 -5.18 21.14
CA ASN A 49 -0.28 -5.83 21.95
C ASN A 49 0.40 -6.92 22.78
N SER A 50 0.40 -6.76 24.10
CA SER A 50 1.04 -7.70 25.03
C SER A 50 0.44 -9.11 24.98
N ASN A 51 -0.81 -9.23 24.55
CA ASN A 51 -1.50 -10.51 24.49
C ASN A 51 -1.25 -11.30 23.20
N ASN A 52 -0.55 -10.70 22.20
CA ASN A 52 -0.33 -11.35 20.92
C ASN A 52 1.16 -11.25 20.54
N LEU A 53 1.85 -12.39 20.57
CA LEU A 53 3.28 -12.51 20.26
C LEU A 53 3.63 -12.00 18.85
N LEU A 54 2.79 -12.29 17.85
CA LEU A 54 3.01 -11.82 16.47
C LEU A 54 2.95 -10.29 16.37
N ALA A 55 2.08 -9.65 17.14
CA ALA A 55 1.95 -8.20 17.14
C ALA A 55 3.15 -7.53 17.84
N SER A 56 3.64 -8.10 18.95
CA SER A 56 4.84 -7.60 19.63
C SER A 56 6.09 -7.77 18.78
N GLU A 57 6.26 -8.91 18.12
CA GLU A 57 7.35 -9.14 17.17
C GLU A 57 7.30 -8.16 15.98
N ALA A 58 6.12 -7.93 15.42
CA ALA A 58 5.92 -6.96 14.35
C ALA A 58 6.27 -5.53 14.77
N SER A 59 5.93 -5.12 16.01
CA SER A 59 6.28 -3.80 16.52
C SER A 59 7.79 -3.61 16.69
N LEU A 60 8.51 -4.62 17.15
CA LEU A 60 9.98 -4.60 17.23
C LEU A 60 10.64 -4.54 15.86
N LYS A 61 10.19 -5.37 14.91
CA LYS A 61 10.70 -5.33 13.52
C LYS A 61 10.47 -3.96 12.87
N TYR A 62 9.29 -3.37 13.09
CA TYR A 62 8.97 -2.03 12.59
C TYR A 62 9.91 -0.98 13.20
N PHE A 63 10.10 -1.00 14.52
CA PHE A 63 11.00 -0.06 15.18
C PHE A 63 12.42 -0.15 14.63
N LEU A 64 13.02 -1.35 14.55
CA LEU A 64 14.39 -1.55 14.09
C LEU A 64 14.58 -1.08 12.64
N THR A 65 13.67 -1.44 11.74
CA THR A 65 13.81 -1.08 10.32
C THR A 65 13.61 0.42 10.09
N GLN A 66 12.65 1.02 10.75
CA GLN A 66 12.35 2.44 10.60
C GLN A 66 13.41 3.32 11.30
N SER A 67 13.99 2.89 12.42
CA SER A 67 15.10 3.62 13.07
C SER A 67 16.35 3.62 12.20
N ILE A 68 16.72 2.49 11.58
CA ILE A 68 17.83 2.44 10.61
C ILE A 68 17.58 3.39 9.43
N ALA A 69 16.35 3.39 8.90
CA ALA A 69 16.00 4.29 7.80
C ALA A 69 16.09 5.78 8.20
N SER A 70 15.67 6.13 9.41
CA SER A 70 15.73 7.50 9.89
C SER A 70 17.14 7.97 10.20
N MET A 71 17.99 7.09 10.72
CA MET A 71 19.44 7.38 10.92
C MET A 71 20.14 7.60 9.58
N ASN A 72 19.87 6.77 8.56
CA ASN A 72 20.40 6.94 7.22
C ASN A 72 19.91 8.26 6.58
N PHE A 73 18.66 8.64 6.82
CA PHE A 73 18.11 9.91 6.34
C PHE A 73 18.80 11.09 7.00
N LEU A 74 18.96 11.09 8.32
CA LEU A 74 19.65 12.15 9.06
C LEU A 74 21.12 12.26 8.62
N PHE A 75 21.83 11.13 8.49
CA PHE A 75 23.19 11.11 8.01
C PHE A 75 23.33 11.75 6.61
N SER A 76 22.44 11.40 5.70
CA SER A 76 22.42 11.96 4.34
C SER A 76 22.15 13.47 4.32
N ILE A 77 21.31 13.99 5.23
CA ILE A 77 21.06 15.43 5.40
C ILE A 77 22.31 16.15 5.89
N LEU A 78 22.98 15.60 6.91
CA LEU A 78 24.22 16.19 7.46
C LEU A 78 25.34 16.20 6.38
N MET A 79 25.48 15.12 5.63
CA MET A 79 26.42 15.06 4.51
C MET A 79 26.09 16.09 3.43
N LYS A 80 24.81 16.32 3.13
CA LYS A 80 24.37 17.35 2.22
C LYS A 80 24.79 18.76 2.68
N MET A 81 24.66 19.04 3.96
CA MET A 81 25.07 20.35 4.52
C MET A 81 26.56 20.59 4.45
N ILE A 82 27.38 19.54 4.65
CA ILE A 82 28.85 19.62 4.63
C ILE A 82 29.37 19.71 3.18
N LEU A 83 28.80 18.91 2.26
CA LEU A 83 29.33 18.70 0.90
C LEU A 83 28.65 19.56 -0.19
N MET A 84 27.83 20.55 0.16
CA MET A 84 27.08 21.37 -0.80
C MET A 84 27.91 22.03 -1.92
N LYS A 85 29.23 22.01 -1.83
CA LYS A 85 30.13 22.69 -2.77
C LYS A 85 30.52 21.87 -4.00
N ASN A 86 30.28 20.55 -4.06
CA ASN A 86 30.74 19.66 -5.13
C ASN A 86 29.55 19.03 -5.88
N PHE A 87 29.44 19.32 -7.18
CA PHE A 87 28.34 18.84 -8.05
C PHE A 87 28.25 17.30 -8.16
N GLU A 88 29.36 16.60 -8.21
CA GLU A 88 29.40 15.13 -8.32
C GLU A 88 28.84 14.43 -7.07
N MET A 89 29.08 14.99 -5.90
CA MET A 89 28.54 14.47 -4.64
C MET A 89 27.03 14.64 -4.51
N ASN A 90 26.40 15.54 -5.26
CA ASN A 90 24.95 15.74 -5.23
C ASN A 90 24.17 14.49 -5.69
N ASN A 91 24.68 13.75 -6.68
CA ASN A 91 24.05 12.52 -7.17
C ASN A 91 24.11 11.39 -6.12
N LEU A 92 25.25 11.23 -5.43
CA LEU A 92 25.38 10.23 -4.38
C LEU A 92 24.49 10.55 -3.17
N ILE A 93 24.45 11.82 -2.76
CA ILE A 93 23.61 12.27 -1.65
C ILE A 93 22.12 12.10 -1.99
N SER A 94 21.71 12.40 -3.24
CA SER A 94 20.32 12.17 -3.67
C SER A 94 19.93 10.70 -3.60
N ILE A 95 20.83 9.79 -4.02
CA ILE A 95 20.59 8.35 -3.92
C ILE A 95 20.48 7.91 -2.45
N MET A 96 21.30 8.45 -1.55
CA MET A 96 21.24 8.15 -0.12
C MET A 96 19.90 8.61 0.51
N ILE A 97 19.47 9.85 0.23
CA ILE A 97 18.18 10.38 0.70
C ILE A 97 17.02 9.52 0.16
N ASN A 98 17.04 9.24 -1.15
CA ASN A 98 16.00 8.46 -1.78
C ASN A 98 15.96 7.03 -1.23
N SER A 99 17.12 6.37 -1.02
CA SER A 99 17.16 5.02 -0.45
C SER A 99 16.60 4.97 0.96
N ALA A 100 16.86 5.98 1.80
CA ALA A 100 16.31 6.06 3.15
C ALA A 100 14.77 6.23 3.14
N LEU A 101 14.24 7.07 2.25
CA LEU A 101 12.80 7.27 2.09
C LEU A 101 12.11 6.02 1.52
N LEU A 102 12.73 5.38 0.52
CA LEU A 102 12.25 4.12 -0.06
C LEU A 102 12.24 2.98 0.96
N MET A 103 13.23 2.93 1.86
CA MET A 103 13.26 2.00 2.98
C MET A 103 12.07 2.23 3.92
N LYS A 104 11.71 3.47 4.21
CA LYS A 104 10.51 3.81 5.02
C LYS A 104 9.19 3.37 4.37
N MET A 105 9.10 3.41 3.04
CA MET A 105 7.91 2.96 2.30
C MET A 105 7.81 1.44 2.17
N GLY A 106 8.90 0.72 2.40
CA GLY A 106 8.97 -0.72 2.14
C GLY A 106 9.05 -1.05 0.64
N SER A 107 9.72 -0.20 -0.15
CA SER A 107 9.95 -0.47 -1.56
C SER A 107 11.11 -1.42 -1.79
N ALA A 108 11.12 -2.14 -2.90
CA ALA A 108 12.26 -2.96 -3.30
C ALA A 108 13.50 -2.08 -3.56
N PRO A 109 14.72 -2.50 -3.16
CA PRO A 109 15.09 -3.79 -2.58
C PRO A 109 14.82 -3.94 -1.07
N PHE A 110 14.46 -2.88 -0.36
CA PHE A 110 14.33 -2.84 1.10
C PHE A 110 12.96 -3.34 1.61
N HIS A 111 12.27 -4.19 0.85
CA HIS A 111 10.87 -4.57 1.08
C HIS A 111 10.68 -5.69 2.13
N PHE A 112 11.71 -6.46 2.51
CA PHE A 112 11.57 -7.70 3.31
C PHE A 112 10.82 -7.52 4.63
N TRP A 113 10.96 -6.37 5.26
CA TRP A 113 10.28 -6.07 6.52
C TRP A 113 8.77 -5.89 6.37
N PHE A 114 8.32 -5.38 5.22
CA PHE A 114 6.94 -4.95 5.01
C PHE A 114 5.93 -6.11 5.01
N PRO A 115 6.13 -7.24 4.27
CA PRO A 115 5.25 -8.40 4.35
C PRO A 115 5.30 -9.10 5.72
N ASN A 116 6.47 -9.12 6.37
CA ASN A 116 6.62 -9.79 7.65
C ASN A 116 5.89 -9.05 8.78
N ILE A 117 5.95 -7.72 8.77
CA ILE A 117 5.21 -6.91 9.73
C ILE A 117 3.71 -6.97 9.46
N SER A 118 3.29 -6.90 8.18
CA SER A 118 1.88 -6.94 7.81
C SER A 118 1.16 -8.21 8.32
N GLU A 119 1.87 -9.33 8.47
CA GLU A 119 1.31 -10.57 9.00
C GLU A 119 0.95 -10.48 10.48
N GLY A 120 1.70 -9.73 11.29
CA GLY A 120 1.44 -9.53 12.72
C GLY A 120 0.39 -8.46 13.04
N LEU A 121 0.03 -7.61 12.05
CA LEU A 121 -0.88 -6.47 12.25
C LEU A 121 -2.35 -6.87 12.21
N SER A 122 -3.20 -6.11 12.95
CA SER A 122 -4.64 -6.09 12.72
C SER A 122 -4.97 -5.43 11.39
N TRP A 123 -6.14 -5.68 10.82
CA TRP A 123 -6.55 -5.12 9.54
C TRP A 123 -6.54 -3.59 9.52
N PHE A 124 -6.95 -2.96 10.62
CA PHE A 124 -6.94 -1.49 10.75
C PHE A 124 -5.51 -0.92 10.75
N ASN A 125 -4.60 -1.50 11.54
CA ASN A 125 -3.22 -1.05 11.58
C ASN A 125 -2.50 -1.31 10.25
N ASN A 126 -2.86 -2.40 9.58
CA ASN A 126 -2.34 -2.72 8.26
C ASN A 126 -2.84 -1.72 7.20
N PHE A 127 -4.07 -1.26 7.31
CA PHE A 127 -4.59 -0.17 6.47
C PHE A 127 -3.78 1.12 6.66
N ILE A 128 -3.51 1.52 7.90
CA ILE A 128 -2.69 2.70 8.18
C ILE A 128 -1.27 2.53 7.61
N LEU A 129 -0.67 1.36 7.77
CA LEU A 129 0.67 1.07 7.24
C LEU A 129 0.70 1.17 5.69
N MET A 130 -0.31 0.65 5.01
CA MET A 130 -0.34 0.63 3.54
C MET A 130 -0.75 1.96 2.89
N THR A 131 -1.40 2.84 3.65
CA THR A 131 -1.88 4.13 3.15
C THR A 131 -1.18 5.30 3.84
N TRP A 132 -1.50 5.59 5.08
CA TRP A 132 -1.08 6.79 5.79
C TRP A 132 0.45 6.91 5.92
N GLN A 133 1.11 5.81 6.28
CA GLN A 133 2.57 5.78 6.47
C GLN A 133 3.37 6.04 5.18
N LYS A 134 2.73 5.91 4.02
CA LYS A 134 3.37 6.19 2.73
C LYS A 134 3.32 7.65 2.31
N ILE A 135 2.41 8.46 2.85
CA ILE A 135 2.20 9.84 2.41
C ILE A 135 3.46 10.69 2.59
N THR A 136 3.99 10.72 3.81
CA THR A 136 5.14 11.57 4.13
C THR A 136 6.39 11.20 3.33
N PRO A 137 6.80 9.92 3.21
CA PRO A 137 7.97 9.59 2.41
C PRO A 137 7.80 9.91 0.91
N PHE A 138 6.58 9.78 0.36
CA PHE A 138 6.32 10.17 -1.03
C PHE A 138 6.49 11.67 -1.26
N ILE A 139 5.92 12.50 -0.39
CA ILE A 139 6.04 13.95 -0.50
C ILE A 139 7.50 14.39 -0.35
N LEU A 140 8.24 13.81 0.60
CA LEU A 140 9.65 14.14 0.78
C LEU A 140 10.51 13.65 -0.40
N LEU A 141 10.13 12.55 -1.03
CA LEU A 141 10.81 12.03 -2.21
C LEU A 141 10.59 12.95 -3.42
N SER A 142 9.44 13.61 -3.56
CA SER A 142 9.18 14.56 -4.64
C SER A 142 10.07 15.81 -4.57
N TYR A 143 10.58 16.19 -3.40
CA TYR A 143 11.44 17.38 -3.25
C TYR A 143 12.87 17.18 -3.78
N TYR A 144 13.38 15.94 -3.80
CA TYR A 144 14.77 15.69 -4.19
C TYR A 144 14.96 14.26 -4.71
N PHE A 145 14.54 14.02 -5.95
CA PHE A 145 14.61 12.69 -6.54
C PHE A 145 15.73 12.56 -7.60
N ASN A 146 16.30 11.36 -7.70
CA ASN A 146 17.24 10.98 -8.74
C ASN A 146 16.55 10.09 -9.76
N ILE A 147 16.39 10.59 -10.99
CA ILE A 147 15.59 9.93 -12.04
C ILE A 147 16.12 8.55 -12.36
N ASN A 148 17.43 8.41 -12.60
CA ASN A 148 18.03 7.13 -13.01
C ASN A 148 17.89 6.06 -11.92
N PHE A 149 18.09 6.45 -10.67
CA PHE A 149 17.93 5.54 -9.54
C PHE A 149 16.47 5.11 -9.39
N LEU A 150 15.53 6.02 -9.52
CA LEU A 150 14.11 5.70 -9.40
C LEU A 150 13.60 4.79 -10.53
N TYR A 151 14.09 4.90 -11.75
CA TYR A 151 13.73 3.92 -12.80
C TYR A 151 14.11 2.50 -12.43
N PHE A 152 15.31 2.30 -11.90
CA PHE A 152 15.74 1.00 -11.42
C PHE A 152 14.84 0.48 -10.29
N ILE A 153 14.49 1.33 -9.34
CA ILE A 153 13.58 0.99 -8.23
C ILE A 153 12.17 0.64 -8.71
N ILE A 154 11.63 1.35 -9.71
CA ILE A 154 10.33 1.05 -10.29
C ILE A 154 10.29 -0.37 -10.83
N ILE A 155 11.30 -0.76 -11.63
CA ILE A 155 11.40 -2.11 -12.19
C ILE A 155 11.43 -3.16 -11.09
N LEU A 156 12.26 -2.95 -10.06
CA LEU A 156 12.36 -3.88 -8.93
C LEU A 156 11.04 -4.00 -8.16
N ASN A 157 10.38 -2.89 -7.85
CA ASN A 157 9.11 -2.90 -7.12
C ASN A 157 8.03 -3.70 -7.87
N VAL A 158 7.93 -3.46 -9.16
CA VAL A 158 6.91 -4.05 -9.99
C VAL A 158 7.16 -5.56 -10.14
N MET A 159 8.39 -5.99 -10.37
CA MET A 159 8.76 -7.39 -10.51
C MET A 159 8.64 -8.16 -9.19
N ILE A 160 9.23 -7.65 -8.10
CA ILE A 160 9.22 -8.32 -6.80
C ILE A 160 7.81 -8.36 -6.23
N GLY A 161 7.04 -7.27 -6.37
CA GLY A 161 5.64 -7.23 -5.93
C GLY A 161 4.76 -8.26 -6.64
N ALA A 162 4.98 -8.49 -7.93
CA ALA A 162 4.25 -9.47 -8.71
C ALA A 162 4.65 -10.92 -8.37
N ILE A 163 5.94 -11.22 -8.38
CA ILE A 163 6.46 -12.58 -8.15
C ILE A 163 6.27 -13.00 -6.69
N GLY A 164 6.57 -12.09 -5.74
CA GLY A 164 6.47 -12.39 -4.31
C GLY A 164 5.04 -12.70 -3.83
N GLY A 165 4.02 -12.17 -4.52
CA GLY A 165 2.61 -12.44 -4.22
C GLY A 165 2.12 -13.84 -4.60
N LEU A 166 2.78 -14.53 -5.57
CA LEU A 166 2.29 -15.78 -6.16
C LEU A 166 2.14 -16.93 -5.13
N ASN A 167 3.07 -17.09 -4.21
CA ASN A 167 3.11 -18.25 -3.31
C ASN A 167 2.61 -17.92 -1.88
N GLN A 168 2.03 -16.75 -1.66
CA GLN A 168 1.55 -16.38 -0.34
C GLN A 168 0.22 -17.07 0.00
N THR A 169 0.13 -17.58 1.23
CA THR A 169 -1.07 -18.20 1.78
C THR A 169 -1.84 -17.26 2.70
N SER A 170 -1.18 -16.24 3.27
CA SER A 170 -1.81 -15.23 4.11
C SER A 170 -2.29 -14.04 3.27
N LEU A 171 -3.55 -13.62 3.47
CA LEU A 171 -4.14 -12.48 2.78
C LEU A 171 -3.38 -11.18 3.09
N ARG A 172 -2.86 -11.04 4.30
CA ARG A 172 -2.09 -9.84 4.71
C ARG A 172 -0.79 -9.69 3.93
N LYS A 173 0.00 -10.77 3.79
CA LYS A 173 1.22 -10.75 2.96
C LYS A 173 0.91 -10.55 1.48
N MET A 174 -0.14 -11.18 0.98
CA MET A 174 -0.56 -11.00 -0.40
C MET A 174 -0.91 -9.52 -0.70
N MET A 175 -1.66 -8.86 0.19
CA MET A 175 -1.98 -7.44 0.05
C MET A 175 -0.73 -6.55 0.19
N SER A 176 0.27 -6.95 0.98
CA SER A 176 1.53 -6.23 1.08
C SER A 176 2.34 -6.32 -0.22
N PHE A 177 2.45 -7.49 -0.86
CA PHE A 177 3.13 -7.62 -2.16
C PHE A 177 2.41 -6.86 -3.27
N SER A 178 1.07 -6.88 -3.27
CA SER A 178 0.32 -6.04 -4.22
C SER A 178 0.55 -4.55 -4.00
N SER A 179 0.72 -4.12 -2.74
CA SER A 179 1.05 -2.73 -2.42
C SER A 179 2.47 -2.35 -2.87
N ILE A 180 3.44 -3.29 -2.84
CA ILE A 180 4.80 -3.09 -3.39
C ILE A 180 4.75 -2.90 -4.91
N ASN A 181 3.94 -3.70 -5.61
CA ASN A 181 3.73 -3.49 -7.04
C ASN A 181 3.13 -2.09 -7.32
N ASN A 182 2.09 -1.71 -6.59
CA ASN A 182 1.47 -0.39 -6.76
C ASN A 182 2.42 0.76 -6.38
N LEU A 183 3.41 0.56 -5.48
CA LEU A 183 4.47 1.54 -5.24
C LEU A 183 5.26 1.84 -6.52
N GLY A 184 5.58 0.84 -7.34
CA GLY A 184 6.24 1.07 -8.62
C GLY A 184 5.45 2.02 -9.52
N TRP A 185 4.15 1.81 -9.66
CA TRP A 185 3.24 2.68 -10.42
C TRP A 185 3.16 4.09 -9.82
N MET A 186 3.07 4.22 -8.50
CA MET A 186 2.99 5.50 -7.80
C MET A 186 4.29 6.30 -7.91
N ILE A 187 5.46 5.66 -7.82
CA ILE A 187 6.76 6.32 -7.98
C ILE A 187 6.88 6.89 -9.40
N TYR A 188 6.47 6.14 -10.42
CA TYR A 188 6.48 6.66 -11.78
C TYR A 188 5.48 7.82 -11.95
N ALA A 189 4.28 7.71 -11.41
CA ALA A 189 3.30 8.80 -11.43
C ALA A 189 3.84 10.09 -10.82
N MET A 190 4.57 9.98 -9.71
CA MET A 190 5.21 11.11 -9.04
C MET A 190 6.30 11.76 -9.92
N MET A 191 7.06 10.98 -10.70
CA MET A 191 8.05 11.52 -11.62
C MET A 191 7.44 12.33 -12.77
N ILE A 192 6.18 12.06 -13.12
CA ILE A 192 5.44 12.81 -14.15
C ILE A 192 4.88 14.11 -13.55
N SER A 193 4.08 13.99 -12.50
CA SER A 193 3.49 15.12 -11.80
C SER A 193 2.95 14.70 -10.41
N GLU A 194 2.98 15.66 -9.48
CA GLU A 194 2.45 15.47 -8.13
C GLU A 194 0.94 15.20 -8.13
N ASN A 195 0.20 15.84 -9.04
CA ASN A 195 -1.25 15.66 -9.17
C ASN A 195 -1.60 14.23 -9.61
N LEU A 196 -0.84 13.63 -10.54
CA LEU A 196 -1.06 12.25 -10.97
C LEU A 196 -0.75 11.25 -9.85
N TRP A 197 0.31 11.50 -9.10
CA TRP A 197 0.60 10.67 -7.92
C TRP A 197 -0.52 10.75 -6.89
N MET A 198 -0.99 11.95 -6.54
CA MET A 198 -2.10 12.15 -5.59
C MET A 198 -3.37 11.43 -6.06
N PHE A 199 -3.70 11.55 -7.34
CA PHE A 199 -4.84 10.87 -7.94
C PHE A 199 -4.71 9.34 -7.84
N TYR A 200 -3.54 8.79 -8.22
CA TYR A 200 -3.30 7.35 -8.09
C TYR A 200 -3.41 6.89 -6.64
N PHE A 201 -2.79 7.63 -5.72
CA PHE A 201 -2.78 7.31 -4.30
C PHE A 201 -4.19 7.33 -3.70
N THR A 202 -5.03 8.30 -4.03
CA THR A 202 -6.42 8.35 -3.55
C THR A 202 -7.25 7.17 -4.05
N MET A 203 -7.12 6.81 -5.33
CA MET A 203 -7.80 5.62 -5.88
C MET A 203 -7.32 4.33 -5.21
N TYR A 204 -6.02 4.18 -5.03
CA TYR A 204 -5.42 3.04 -4.34
C TYR A 204 -5.88 2.93 -2.89
N SER A 205 -5.87 4.02 -2.12
CA SER A 205 -6.31 4.03 -0.73
C SER A 205 -7.78 3.68 -0.57
N PHE A 206 -8.62 4.15 -1.49
CA PHE A 206 -10.04 3.80 -1.56
C PHE A 206 -10.24 2.29 -1.78
N MET A 207 -9.57 1.70 -2.77
CA MET A 207 -9.70 0.28 -3.06
C MET A 207 -9.23 -0.61 -1.90
N ILE A 208 -8.11 -0.27 -1.28
CA ILE A 208 -7.59 -0.99 -0.09
C ILE A 208 -8.53 -0.85 1.10
N SER A 209 -9.11 0.32 1.32
CA SER A 209 -10.04 0.54 2.43
C SER A 209 -11.24 -0.41 2.37
N ILE A 210 -11.80 -0.60 1.18
CA ILE A 210 -12.90 -1.54 0.94
C ILE A 210 -12.48 -2.97 1.28
N MET A 211 -11.33 -3.40 0.76
CA MET A 211 -10.84 -4.77 0.97
C MET A 211 -10.54 -5.06 2.44
N PHE A 212 -9.87 -4.14 3.14
CA PHE A 212 -9.52 -4.34 4.54
C PHE A 212 -10.74 -4.29 5.46
N PHE A 213 -11.69 -3.42 5.17
CA PHE A 213 -12.97 -3.40 5.85
C PHE A 213 -13.71 -4.72 5.67
N PHE A 214 -13.67 -5.27 4.46
CA PHE A 214 -14.28 -6.55 4.12
C PHE A 214 -13.64 -7.71 4.91
N PHE A 215 -12.32 -7.82 4.89
CA PHE A 215 -11.60 -8.85 5.64
C PHE A 215 -11.74 -8.69 7.16
N TYR A 216 -11.83 -7.48 7.65
CA TYR A 216 -12.10 -7.19 9.05
C TYR A 216 -13.48 -7.70 9.48
N LEU A 217 -14.53 -7.44 8.70
CA LEU A 217 -15.89 -7.89 9.01
C LEU A 217 -16.02 -9.41 8.97
N LEU A 218 -15.31 -10.07 8.08
CA LEU A 218 -15.34 -11.52 7.93
C LEU A 218 -14.32 -12.25 8.84
N ASN A 219 -13.46 -11.51 9.54
CA ASN A 219 -12.38 -12.04 10.39
C ASN A 219 -11.47 -13.03 9.65
N MET A 220 -11.14 -12.75 8.38
CA MET A 220 -10.34 -13.63 7.55
C MET A 220 -8.89 -13.16 7.48
N PHE A 221 -7.96 -14.11 7.66
CA PHE A 221 -6.53 -13.86 7.62
C PHE A 221 -5.80 -14.72 6.58
N PHE A 222 -6.34 -15.90 6.26
CA PHE A 222 -5.74 -16.87 5.35
C PHE A 222 -6.67 -17.18 4.18
N ILE A 223 -6.08 -17.53 3.03
CA ILE A 223 -6.82 -17.89 1.82
C ILE A 223 -7.72 -19.10 2.08
N ASN A 224 -7.27 -20.08 2.87
CA ASN A 224 -8.05 -21.28 3.19
C ASN A 224 -9.39 -20.96 3.89
N GLN A 225 -9.44 -19.89 4.66
CA GLN A 225 -10.68 -19.46 5.34
C GLN A 225 -11.76 -19.01 4.35
N LEU A 226 -11.35 -18.50 3.17
CA LEU A 226 -12.29 -18.10 2.12
C LEU A 226 -13.04 -19.29 1.53
N PHE A 227 -12.45 -20.49 1.52
CA PHE A 227 -13.07 -21.69 0.98
C PHE A 227 -14.01 -22.36 1.97
N ILE A 228 -13.56 -22.41 3.24
CA ILE A 228 -14.25 -23.14 4.31
C ILE A 228 -15.51 -22.39 4.74
N ASN A 229 -15.47 -21.06 4.75
CA ASN A 229 -16.57 -20.24 5.22
C ASN A 229 -17.75 -20.24 4.24
N ASN A 230 -18.93 -20.59 4.74
CA ASN A 230 -20.16 -20.56 3.94
C ASN A 230 -20.70 -19.13 3.84
N MET A 231 -20.22 -18.41 2.83
CA MET A 231 -20.62 -17.04 2.57
C MET A 231 -21.79 -16.99 1.59
N ASN A 232 -22.66 -16.00 1.76
CA ASN A 232 -23.71 -15.69 0.79
C ASN A 232 -23.11 -15.37 -0.58
N PHE A 233 -23.81 -15.70 -1.65
CA PHE A 233 -23.37 -15.45 -3.02
C PHE A 233 -23.01 -13.98 -3.30
N LEU A 234 -23.81 -13.04 -2.78
CA LEU A 234 -23.55 -11.60 -2.89
C LEU A 234 -22.21 -11.18 -2.25
N ILE A 235 -21.83 -11.76 -1.12
CA ILE A 235 -20.55 -11.49 -0.45
C ILE A 235 -19.40 -11.94 -1.34
N LYS A 236 -19.51 -13.12 -1.95
CA LYS A 236 -18.50 -13.65 -2.88
C LYS A 236 -18.37 -12.78 -4.13
N LEU A 237 -19.48 -12.33 -4.71
CA LEU A 237 -19.46 -11.43 -5.87
C LEU A 237 -18.77 -10.10 -5.53
N ASN A 238 -19.06 -9.50 -4.39
CA ASN A 238 -18.42 -8.26 -3.97
C ASN A 238 -16.90 -8.43 -3.76
N LEU A 239 -16.49 -9.57 -3.19
CA LEU A 239 -15.07 -9.92 -3.09
C LEU A 239 -14.41 -10.01 -4.47
N MET A 240 -15.04 -10.71 -5.40
CA MET A 240 -14.55 -10.85 -6.77
C MET A 240 -14.36 -9.47 -7.43
N ILE A 241 -15.37 -8.63 -7.39
CA ILE A 241 -15.34 -7.29 -7.98
C ILE A 241 -14.19 -6.46 -7.42
N ASN A 242 -14.02 -6.46 -6.10
CA ASN A 242 -12.98 -5.68 -5.44
C ASN A 242 -11.56 -6.21 -5.71
N PHE A 243 -11.34 -7.52 -5.80
CA PHE A 243 -10.05 -8.08 -6.21
C PHE A 243 -9.71 -7.75 -7.66
N LEU A 244 -10.69 -7.86 -8.58
CA LEU A 244 -10.49 -7.52 -9.98
C LEU A 244 -10.23 -6.02 -10.16
N SER A 245 -10.86 -5.19 -9.36
CA SER A 245 -10.63 -3.75 -9.36
C SER A 245 -9.23 -3.39 -8.86
N LEU A 246 -8.73 -4.03 -7.79
CA LEU A 246 -7.33 -3.89 -7.35
C LEU A 246 -6.34 -4.37 -8.41
N GLY A 247 -6.66 -5.45 -9.12
CA GLY A 247 -5.88 -5.94 -10.25
C GLY A 247 -5.80 -4.93 -11.40
N GLY A 248 -6.83 -4.11 -11.55
CA GLY A 248 -6.92 -3.10 -12.61
C GLY A 248 -7.38 -3.68 -13.94
N LEU A 249 -8.44 -4.48 -13.96
CA LEU A 249 -9.10 -4.88 -15.19
C LEU A 249 -9.93 -3.73 -15.79
N PRO A 250 -10.05 -3.63 -17.13
CA PRO A 250 -10.66 -2.49 -17.82
C PRO A 250 -12.05 -2.07 -17.35
N PRO A 251 -12.98 -2.96 -16.94
CA PRO A 251 -14.29 -2.52 -16.51
C PRO A 251 -14.31 -1.84 -15.13
N PHE A 252 -13.22 -1.94 -14.37
CA PHE A 252 -13.19 -1.48 -12.98
C PHE A 252 -12.34 -0.22 -12.78
N LEU A 253 -12.66 0.52 -11.73
CA LEU A 253 -12.06 1.80 -11.37
C LEU A 253 -10.53 1.75 -11.19
N GLY A 254 -9.97 0.62 -10.73
CA GLY A 254 -8.52 0.45 -10.56
C GLY A 254 -7.71 0.43 -11.87
N PHE A 255 -8.35 0.26 -13.02
CA PHE A 255 -7.69 0.36 -14.33
C PHE A 255 -7.34 1.81 -14.69
N LEU A 256 -8.18 2.76 -14.35
CA LEU A 256 -8.07 4.16 -14.76
C LEU A 256 -6.70 4.77 -14.43
N PRO A 257 -6.17 4.71 -13.18
CA PRO A 257 -4.87 5.30 -12.87
C PRO A 257 -3.72 4.60 -13.61
N LYS A 258 -3.81 3.29 -13.83
CA LYS A 258 -2.80 2.55 -14.62
C LYS A 258 -2.82 2.96 -16.09
N TRP A 259 -4.00 3.12 -16.67
CA TRP A 259 -4.19 3.53 -18.06
C TRP A 259 -3.59 4.91 -18.33
N ILE A 260 -3.82 5.87 -17.46
CA ILE A 260 -3.24 7.22 -17.56
C ILE A 260 -1.70 7.13 -17.56
N ILE A 261 -1.13 6.37 -16.64
CA ILE A 261 0.33 6.20 -16.56
C ILE A 261 0.89 5.53 -17.82
N ILE A 262 0.23 4.50 -18.35
CA ILE A 262 0.64 3.85 -19.59
C ILE A 262 0.66 4.83 -20.75
N ASN A 263 -0.36 5.69 -20.87
CA ASN A 263 -0.39 6.71 -21.91
C ASN A 263 0.83 7.67 -21.81
N PHE A 264 1.17 8.13 -20.62
CA PHE A 264 2.35 8.97 -20.41
C PHE A 264 3.67 8.24 -20.73
N LEU A 265 3.78 6.96 -20.37
CA LEU A 265 4.95 6.13 -20.69
C LEU A 265 5.14 6.01 -22.21
N MET A 266 4.05 5.81 -22.95
CA MET A 266 4.08 5.70 -24.42
C MET A 266 4.44 7.01 -25.09
N ILE A 267 3.91 8.14 -24.61
CA ILE A 267 4.25 9.48 -25.09
C ILE A 267 5.76 9.76 -24.90
N ASN A 268 6.30 9.38 -23.75
CA ASN A 268 7.71 9.55 -23.41
C ASN A 268 8.63 8.48 -24.05
N LYS A 269 8.10 7.56 -24.87
CA LYS A 269 8.82 6.50 -25.58
C LYS A 269 9.56 5.48 -24.69
N PHE A 270 9.10 5.28 -23.43
CA PHE A 270 9.65 4.28 -22.51
C PHE A 270 9.03 2.90 -22.71
N TYR A 271 9.17 2.31 -23.92
CA TYR A 271 8.50 1.06 -24.31
C TYR A 271 8.87 -0.15 -23.43
N ILE A 272 10.15 -0.30 -23.09
CA ILE A 272 10.62 -1.42 -22.26
C ILE A 272 10.03 -1.35 -20.87
N LEU A 273 9.98 -0.15 -20.26
CA LEU A 273 9.41 0.04 -18.94
C LEU A 273 7.90 -0.24 -18.94
N THR A 274 7.17 0.23 -19.96
CA THR A 274 5.73 -0.08 -20.11
C THR A 274 5.49 -1.56 -20.20
N PHE A 275 6.27 -2.27 -21.00
CA PHE A 275 6.15 -3.72 -21.14
C PHE A 275 6.31 -4.44 -19.80
N ILE A 276 7.37 -4.11 -19.04
CA ILE A 276 7.63 -4.72 -17.73
C ILE A 276 6.48 -4.42 -16.75
N MET A 277 5.99 -3.17 -16.68
CA MET A 277 4.91 -2.79 -15.79
C MET A 277 3.58 -3.47 -16.13
N VAL A 278 3.27 -3.62 -17.42
CA VAL A 278 2.06 -4.31 -17.86
C VAL A 278 2.15 -5.81 -17.58
N MET A 279 3.26 -6.46 -17.92
CA MET A 279 3.43 -7.90 -17.68
C MET A 279 3.36 -8.25 -16.19
N SER A 280 3.97 -7.46 -15.33
CA SER A 280 3.88 -7.66 -13.89
C SER A 280 2.47 -7.41 -13.34
N SER A 281 1.71 -6.48 -13.89
CA SER A 281 0.31 -6.28 -13.51
C SER A 281 -0.57 -7.48 -13.90
N LEU A 282 -0.29 -8.16 -15.02
CA LEU A 282 -0.96 -9.43 -15.39
C LEU A 282 -0.67 -10.54 -14.37
N ILE A 283 0.55 -10.64 -13.86
CA ILE A 283 0.89 -11.59 -12.79
C ILE A 283 0.10 -11.27 -11.50
N THR A 284 -0.06 -10.01 -11.15
CA THR A 284 -0.89 -9.63 -9.98
C THR A 284 -2.36 -9.96 -10.18
N ILE A 285 -2.90 -9.77 -11.37
CA ILE A 285 -4.26 -10.20 -11.72
C ILE A 285 -4.39 -11.72 -11.58
N TYR A 286 -3.41 -12.48 -12.06
CA TYR A 286 -3.42 -13.94 -11.98
C TYR A 286 -3.56 -14.45 -10.54
N PHE A 287 -2.80 -13.94 -9.57
CA PHE A 287 -2.95 -14.42 -8.20
C PHE A 287 -4.30 -13.99 -7.56
N TYR A 288 -4.87 -12.85 -7.93
CA TYR A 288 -6.23 -12.48 -7.51
C TYR A 288 -7.29 -13.41 -8.11
N ILE A 289 -7.20 -13.70 -9.40
CA ILE A 289 -8.11 -14.64 -10.08
C ILE A 289 -8.04 -16.02 -9.42
N ARG A 290 -6.84 -16.50 -9.08
CA ARG A 290 -6.67 -17.79 -8.39
C ARG A 290 -7.45 -17.84 -7.07
N ILE A 291 -7.44 -16.76 -6.30
CA ILE A 291 -8.21 -16.68 -5.03
C ILE A 291 -9.72 -16.66 -5.31
N ILE A 292 -10.15 -15.91 -6.30
CA ILE A 292 -11.55 -15.85 -6.70
C ILE A 292 -12.06 -17.22 -7.12
N PHE A 293 -11.33 -17.91 -8.00
CA PHE A 293 -11.70 -19.27 -8.43
C PHE A 293 -11.81 -20.23 -7.26
N SER A 294 -10.87 -20.18 -6.34
CA SER A 294 -10.93 -21.04 -5.16
C SER A 294 -12.17 -20.77 -4.28
N CYS A 295 -12.60 -19.52 -4.15
CA CYS A 295 -13.81 -19.15 -3.42
C CYS A 295 -15.10 -19.68 -4.04
N PHE A 296 -15.13 -19.79 -5.39
CA PHE A 296 -16.33 -20.24 -6.11
C PHE A 296 -16.39 -21.75 -6.31
N MET A 297 -15.25 -22.37 -6.65
CA MET A 297 -15.20 -23.79 -7.07
C MET A 297 -15.24 -24.77 -5.92
N PHE A 298 -14.69 -24.48 -4.75
CA PHE A 298 -14.64 -25.41 -3.62
C PHE A 298 -15.92 -25.38 -2.77
N ASN A 299 -17.06 -25.58 -3.40
CA ASN A 299 -18.36 -25.61 -2.69
C ASN A 299 -18.53 -26.81 -1.74
N TYR A 300 -17.82 -27.92 -1.99
CA TYR A 300 -17.90 -29.14 -1.17
C TYR A 300 -17.14 -29.03 0.16
N LEU A 301 -16.18 -28.11 0.29
CA LEU A 301 -15.41 -27.89 1.52
C LEU A 301 -16.13 -26.98 2.53
N LYS A 302 -17.30 -26.44 2.18
CA LYS A 302 -18.01 -25.49 3.04
C LYS A 302 -18.55 -26.16 4.29
N LEU A 303 -18.29 -25.51 5.42
CA LEU A 303 -18.92 -25.89 6.68
C LEU A 303 -20.41 -25.49 6.64
N LYS A 304 -21.30 -26.49 6.53
CA LYS A 304 -22.75 -26.26 6.48
C LYS A 304 -23.31 -25.55 7.73
N TRP A 305 -22.64 -25.72 8.87
CA TRP A 305 -23.05 -25.21 10.19
C TRP A 305 -22.68 -23.72 10.41
N LEU A 306 -21.66 -23.22 9.74
CA LEU A 306 -21.18 -21.84 9.87
C LEU A 306 -21.70 -21.00 8.70
N LYS A 307 -22.87 -20.42 8.87
CA LYS A 307 -23.37 -19.37 7.95
C LYS A 307 -22.93 -18.01 8.48
N ILE A 308 -22.11 -17.31 7.73
CA ILE A 308 -21.73 -15.93 8.06
C ILE A 308 -22.83 -15.00 7.50
N ASN A 309 -23.67 -14.51 8.39
CA ASN A 309 -24.67 -13.51 8.07
C ASN A 309 -24.14 -12.14 8.52
N LEU A 310 -23.90 -11.26 7.59
CA LEU A 310 -23.59 -9.85 7.88
C LEU A 310 -24.89 -9.08 8.09
N ASN A 311 -24.88 -8.11 8.99
CA ASN A 311 -26.01 -7.21 9.19
C ASN A 311 -26.37 -6.48 7.90
N ASN A 312 -27.65 -6.34 7.60
CA ASN A 312 -28.12 -5.71 6.36
C ASN A 312 -27.52 -4.31 6.11
N LYS A 313 -27.33 -3.50 7.14
CA LYS A 313 -26.69 -2.18 7.04
C LYS A 313 -25.24 -2.28 6.53
N LEU A 314 -24.48 -3.24 7.04
CA LEU A 314 -23.08 -3.45 6.60
C LEU A 314 -23.03 -4.01 5.19
N MET A 315 -23.94 -4.90 4.82
CA MET A 315 -24.07 -5.41 3.47
C MET A 315 -24.38 -4.29 2.46
N ASN A 316 -25.30 -3.39 2.78
CA ASN A 316 -25.62 -2.26 1.91
C ASN A 316 -24.42 -1.34 1.71
N PHE A 317 -23.60 -1.12 2.75
CA PHE A 317 -22.34 -0.37 2.62
C PHE A 317 -21.37 -1.03 1.64
N ILE A 318 -21.14 -2.33 1.79
CA ILE A 318 -20.25 -3.10 0.90
C ILE A 318 -20.76 -3.06 -0.55
N ASN A 319 -22.08 -3.24 -0.73
CA ASN A 319 -22.69 -3.18 -2.06
C ASN A 319 -22.53 -1.80 -2.71
N LEU A 320 -22.71 -0.72 -1.97
CA LEU A 320 -22.48 0.65 -2.47
C LEU A 320 -21.04 0.85 -2.95
N PHE A 321 -20.05 0.42 -2.15
CA PHE A 321 -18.65 0.55 -2.54
C PHE A 321 -18.29 -0.31 -3.75
N SER A 322 -18.83 -1.53 -3.85
CA SER A 322 -18.60 -2.37 -5.04
C SER A 322 -19.29 -1.80 -6.28
N LEU A 323 -20.45 -1.17 -6.16
CA LEU A 323 -21.09 -0.43 -7.26
C LEU A 323 -20.23 0.76 -7.72
N ILE A 324 -19.65 1.52 -6.80
CA ILE A 324 -18.73 2.62 -7.14
C ILE A 324 -17.52 2.09 -7.90
N SER A 325 -16.97 0.93 -7.52
CA SER A 325 -15.83 0.33 -8.23
C SER A 325 -16.16 -0.12 -9.66
N ILE A 326 -17.40 -0.50 -9.95
CA ILE A 326 -17.88 -0.87 -11.30
C ILE A 326 -18.19 0.38 -12.13
N LEU A 327 -18.97 1.30 -11.55
CA LEU A 327 -19.45 2.50 -12.26
C LEU A 327 -18.35 3.56 -12.44
N GLY A 328 -17.27 3.48 -11.67
CA GLY A 328 -16.23 4.48 -11.66
C GLY A 328 -15.54 4.69 -13.01
N MET A 329 -15.34 3.62 -13.80
CA MET A 329 -14.82 3.76 -15.16
C MET A 329 -15.82 4.46 -16.10
N ILE A 330 -17.11 4.14 -16.01
CA ILE A 330 -18.13 4.78 -16.83
C ILE A 330 -18.22 6.27 -16.48
N LEU A 331 -18.20 6.62 -15.19
CA LEU A 331 -18.20 8.01 -14.75
C LEU A 331 -16.94 8.76 -15.19
N SER A 332 -15.79 8.11 -15.22
CA SER A 332 -14.56 8.74 -15.66
C SER A 332 -14.55 9.04 -17.15
N THR A 333 -15.20 8.24 -18.00
CA THR A 333 -15.30 8.54 -19.44
C THR A 333 -16.04 9.86 -19.68
N PHE A 334 -17.03 10.20 -18.86
CA PHE A 334 -17.71 11.51 -18.94
C PHE A 334 -16.84 12.70 -18.52
N LEU A 335 -15.76 12.47 -17.77
CA LEU A 335 -14.83 13.53 -17.36
C LEU A 335 -13.77 13.82 -18.43
N PHE A 336 -13.59 12.93 -19.40
CA PHE A 336 -12.63 13.06 -20.49
C PHE A 336 -13.28 13.52 -21.82
N PHE A 337 -14.59 13.59 -21.87
CA PHE A 337 -15.37 14.25 -22.92
C PHE A 337 -15.86 15.61 -22.44
#